data_f2a77caa89ee9f20b2e0c8000b87ee42
#
_entry.id   f2a77caa89ee9f20b2e0c8000b87ee42
#
_cell.length_a   1.000
_cell.length_b   1.000
_cell.length_c   1.000
_cell.angle_alpha   90.00
_cell.angle_beta   90.00
_cell.angle_gamma   90.00
#
_symmetry.space_group_name_H-M   'P 1'
#
loop_
_entity.id
_entity.type
_entity.pdbx_description
1 polymer ?
#
loop_
_entity_poly.entity_id
_entity_poly.type
_entity_poly.pdbx_seq_one_letter_code
_entity_poly.pdbx_strand_id
1 'polypeptide(L)'
;MFFRKLFRLLLWEQSACLQKTYSAECYGSLLQLGKNYKNLSGLEVPHLARINLISGKNNIGKSSFLEAIGLHISDDMLFTILATRGELYKLSPSRNDFDYERQNQNMFSSLFTGRNGSISKDNEIRINDGNNLLSIRYVKYIEVDGDDSVSKKLVELPCDEDSIDARIALELYRDDKNKVLLPIGRRYDRFRYTERLRREDIQRLVIVSSNNDYGHMNPKFWDAITLTSKEEHVIKALQIIDPGIESLAYLEPYSYGDRYPVVKIKGGEGRFPLKSMGDGINHILSITLAIVNCENGCVLIDEIDNGLHYTIQKKLWEIVFELAVLLNVQVFATTHSSDCISSFSKVLSRKTNQSIAKYIRLESKAGKIVANEYNQEELNIVVAQNIEIR
;
A
#
# COMPACT_ATOMS: atom_id res chain seq x y z
N MET A 1 -37.71 14.92 21.73
CA MET A 1 -36.77 15.84 21.05
C MET A 1 -35.39 15.90 21.73
N PHE A 2 -35.29 15.67 23.03
CA PHE A 2 -34.07 15.70 23.85
C PHE A 2 -33.11 14.51 23.58
N PHE A 3 -33.63 13.30 23.38
CA PHE A 3 -32.82 12.09 23.14
C PHE A 3 -32.06 12.10 21.79
N ARG A 4 -32.57 12.76 20.76
CA ARG A 4 -31.87 12.88 19.46
C ARG A 4 -30.69 13.86 19.51
N LYS A 5 -30.71 14.86 20.40
CA LYS A 5 -29.57 15.78 20.58
C LYS A 5 -28.42 15.16 21.39
N LEU A 6 -28.77 14.36 22.42
CA LEU A 6 -27.77 13.66 23.25
C LEU A 6 -27.02 12.57 22.43
N PHE A 7 -27.75 11.85 21.56
CA PHE A 7 -27.15 10.83 20.69
C PHE A 7 -26.22 11.42 19.61
N ARG A 8 -26.55 12.61 19.09
CA ARG A 8 -25.67 13.36 18.18
C ARG A 8 -24.43 13.93 18.88
N LEU A 9 -24.51 14.36 20.12
CA LEU A 9 -23.37 14.83 20.90
C LEU A 9 -22.41 13.69 21.26
N LEU A 10 -22.93 12.52 21.65
CA LEU A 10 -22.12 11.32 21.94
C LEU A 10 -21.42 10.75 20.68
N LEU A 11 -22.08 10.78 19.52
CA LEU A 11 -21.46 10.40 18.25
C LEU A 11 -20.44 11.45 17.77
N TRP A 12 -20.62 12.73 18.14
CA TRP A 12 -19.68 13.80 17.77
C TRP A 12 -18.43 13.78 18.66
N GLU A 13 -18.57 13.47 19.95
CA GLU A 13 -17.41 13.30 20.85
C GLU A 13 -16.63 12.01 20.56
N GLN A 14 -17.28 10.91 20.18
CA GLN A 14 -16.58 9.71 19.73
C GLN A 14 -15.92 9.89 18.37
N SER A 15 -16.52 10.61 17.42
CA SER A 15 -15.87 10.95 16.15
C SER A 15 -14.75 11.98 16.33
N ALA A 16 -14.85 12.93 17.28
CA ALA A 16 -13.78 13.87 17.58
C ALA A 16 -12.58 13.20 18.29
N CYS A 17 -12.80 12.14 19.06
CA CYS A 17 -11.75 11.35 19.69
C CYS A 17 -11.06 10.40 18.68
N LEU A 18 -11.80 9.89 17.67
CA LEU A 18 -11.25 9.09 16.58
C LEU A 18 -10.58 9.96 15.49
N GLN A 19 -10.91 11.25 15.38
CA GLN A 19 -10.25 12.18 14.47
C GLN A 19 -8.85 12.64 14.95
N LYS A 20 -8.41 12.27 16.15
CA LYS A 20 -7.14 12.75 16.72
C LYS A 20 -5.89 11.93 16.39
N THR A 21 -5.96 10.91 15.57
CA THR A 21 -4.81 10.01 15.41
C THR A 21 -4.25 9.77 14.00
N TYR A 22 -4.79 10.36 12.94
CA TYR A 22 -4.11 10.34 11.64
C TYR A 22 -4.55 11.53 10.80
N SER A 23 -4.24 12.73 11.26
CA SER A 23 -4.07 13.85 10.36
C SER A 23 -2.87 13.58 9.47
N ALA A 24 -2.87 14.18 8.30
CA ALA A 24 -1.83 14.17 7.26
C ALA A 24 -0.39 14.51 7.73
N GLU A 25 0.04 14.03 8.89
CA GLU A 25 1.29 14.37 9.56
C GLU A 25 2.52 13.63 9.02
N CYS A 26 2.34 12.70 8.06
CA CYS A 26 3.47 12.18 7.30
C CYS A 26 4.03 13.20 6.29
N TYR A 27 3.40 14.37 6.12
CA TYR A 27 3.94 15.45 5.32
C TYR A 27 5.11 16.12 6.01
N GLY A 28 6.26 16.10 5.35
CA GLY A 28 7.48 16.73 5.85
C GLY A 28 8.26 15.86 6.82
N SER A 29 7.81 14.64 7.13
CA SER A 29 8.53 13.74 8.02
C SER A 29 9.71 13.06 7.31
N LEU A 30 10.76 12.83 8.08
CA LEU A 30 11.89 11.99 7.71
C LEU A 30 11.47 10.53 7.77
N LEU A 31 11.74 9.72 6.73
CA LEU A 31 11.62 8.27 6.81
C LEU A 31 13.00 7.64 6.86
N GLN A 32 13.27 6.92 7.94
CA GLN A 32 14.52 6.18 8.14
C GLN A 32 14.24 4.67 8.16
N LEU A 33 14.85 3.95 7.21
CA LEU A 33 14.90 2.50 7.23
C LEU A 33 16.20 2.09 7.93
N GLY A 34 16.09 1.62 9.17
CA GLY A 34 17.21 1.18 9.97
C GLY A 34 17.93 -0.04 9.40
N LYS A 35 18.71 -0.72 10.23
CA LYS A 35 19.43 -1.94 9.82
C LYS A 35 18.47 -3.07 9.45
N ASN A 36 18.95 -4.01 8.65
CA ASN A 36 18.35 -5.31 8.35
C ASN A 36 17.06 -5.32 7.51
N TYR A 37 16.59 -4.19 6.96
CA TYR A 37 15.47 -4.25 6.04
C TYR A 37 15.93 -4.48 4.60
N LYS A 38 15.85 -5.72 4.13
CA LYS A 38 16.20 -6.14 2.76
C LYS A 38 17.53 -5.53 2.28
N ASN A 39 17.52 -4.90 1.09
CA ASN A 39 18.65 -4.15 0.52
C ASN A 39 18.61 -2.64 0.85
N LEU A 40 17.60 -2.18 1.61
CA LEU A 40 17.38 -0.77 1.95
C LEU A 40 17.91 -0.37 3.33
N SER A 41 18.80 -1.20 3.90
CA SER A 41 19.38 -0.95 5.21
C SER A 41 20.10 0.41 5.27
N GLY A 42 19.69 1.26 6.20
CA GLY A 42 20.23 2.59 6.40
C GLY A 42 19.76 3.63 5.36
N LEU A 43 18.69 3.36 4.62
CA LEU A 43 18.08 4.33 3.71
C LEU A 43 17.37 5.43 4.50
N GLU A 44 17.66 6.68 4.17
CA GLU A 44 16.98 7.86 4.71
C GLU A 44 16.34 8.66 3.58
N VAL A 45 15.09 9.05 3.78
CA VAL A 45 14.35 9.97 2.91
C VAL A 45 13.92 11.16 3.75
N PRO A 46 14.55 12.33 3.57
CA PRO A 46 14.42 13.46 4.51
C PRO A 46 13.02 14.04 4.58
N HIS A 47 12.29 14.09 3.49
CA HIS A 47 10.98 14.74 3.47
C HIS A 47 10.02 14.01 2.53
N LEU A 48 8.91 13.55 3.05
CA LEU A 48 7.83 12.97 2.27
C LEU A 48 6.78 14.04 1.92
N ALA A 49 6.34 14.06 0.66
CA ALA A 49 5.29 14.96 0.20
C ALA A 49 3.92 14.24 0.18
N ARG A 50 2.87 14.96 -0.23
CA ARG A 50 1.56 14.36 -0.49
C ARG A 50 1.63 13.35 -1.63
N ILE A 51 2.36 13.67 -2.68
CA ILE A 51 2.57 12.80 -3.83
C ILE A 51 4.06 12.57 -3.99
N ASN A 52 4.48 11.31 -3.93
CA ASN A 52 5.87 10.90 -4.02
C ASN A 52 6.03 9.95 -5.20
N LEU A 53 6.80 10.35 -6.20
CA LEU A 53 7.18 9.48 -7.30
C LEU A 53 8.59 8.94 -7.05
N ILE A 54 8.70 7.61 -6.96
CA ILE A 54 9.94 6.90 -6.70
C ILE A 54 10.42 6.21 -7.97
N SER A 55 11.64 6.48 -8.39
CA SER A 55 12.27 5.81 -9.52
C SER A 55 13.61 5.15 -9.15
N GLY A 56 14.22 4.50 -10.11
CA GLY A 56 15.51 3.83 -9.99
C GLY A 56 15.58 2.57 -10.82
N LYS A 57 16.78 2.01 -10.96
CA LYS A 57 17.04 0.78 -11.73
C LYS A 57 16.17 -0.39 -11.24
N ASN A 58 15.99 -1.39 -12.10
CA ASN A 58 15.33 -2.63 -11.69
C ASN A 58 16.10 -3.28 -10.53
N ASN A 59 15.37 -3.89 -9.60
CA ASN A 59 15.89 -4.52 -8.39
C ASN A 59 16.60 -3.58 -7.39
N ILE A 60 16.51 -2.25 -7.55
CA ILE A 60 17.07 -1.30 -6.59
C ILE A 60 16.32 -1.28 -5.26
N GLY A 61 15.09 -1.78 -5.23
CA GLY A 61 14.27 -1.83 -4.01
C GLY A 61 13.06 -0.90 -3.99
N LYS A 62 12.57 -0.42 -5.16
CA LYS A 62 11.37 0.46 -5.24
C LYS A 62 10.14 -0.16 -4.56
N SER A 63 9.76 -1.38 -4.94
CA SER A 63 8.63 -2.10 -4.32
C SER A 63 8.89 -2.42 -2.85
N SER A 64 10.16 -2.67 -2.47
CA SER A 64 10.54 -2.84 -1.06
C SER A 64 10.38 -1.53 -0.25
N PHE A 65 10.64 -0.39 -0.88
CA PHE A 65 10.41 0.91 -0.27
C PHE A 65 8.90 1.16 -0.04
N LEU A 66 8.05 0.89 -1.04
CA LEU A 66 6.58 0.95 -0.86
C LEU A 66 6.10 0.03 0.26
N GLU A 67 6.63 -1.20 0.32
CA GLU A 67 6.29 -2.14 1.39
C GLU A 67 6.70 -1.63 2.77
N ALA A 68 7.88 -1.00 2.90
CA ALA A 68 8.32 -0.39 4.16
C ALA A 68 7.35 0.70 4.62
N ILE A 69 6.92 1.57 3.70
CA ILE A 69 5.91 2.60 3.97
C ILE A 69 4.59 1.94 4.40
N GLY A 70 4.15 0.94 3.67
CA GLY A 70 2.92 0.20 3.99
C GLY A 70 2.96 -0.42 5.39
N LEU A 71 4.06 -1.08 5.75
CA LEU A 71 4.28 -1.63 7.08
C LEU A 71 4.27 -0.55 8.16
N HIS A 72 4.86 0.61 7.88
CA HIS A 72 4.96 1.70 8.82
C HIS A 72 3.62 2.39 9.08
N ILE A 73 2.79 2.57 8.04
CA ILE A 73 1.49 3.28 8.13
C ILE A 73 0.35 2.35 8.57
N SER A 74 0.40 1.07 8.21
CA SER A 74 -0.71 0.14 8.39
C SER A 74 -1.04 -0.14 9.85
N ASP A 75 -2.31 -0.07 10.22
CA ASP A 75 -2.80 -0.58 11.49
C ASP A 75 -2.78 -2.13 11.51
N ASP A 76 -2.94 -2.76 10.34
CA ASP A 76 -2.82 -4.21 10.15
C ASP A 76 -1.56 -4.56 9.34
N MET A 77 -0.44 -4.68 10.04
CA MET A 77 0.86 -5.01 9.45
C MET A 77 0.88 -6.41 8.79
N LEU A 78 0.13 -7.36 9.33
CA LEU A 78 0.00 -8.69 8.72
C LEU A 78 -0.70 -8.61 7.37
N PHE A 79 -1.76 -7.79 7.26
CA PHE A 79 -2.41 -7.56 5.97
C PHE A 79 -1.42 -7.01 4.95
N THR A 80 -0.62 -6.02 5.32
CA THR A 80 0.39 -5.43 4.43
C THR A 80 1.40 -6.48 3.96
N ILE A 81 1.91 -7.33 4.87
CA ILE A 81 2.81 -8.43 4.52
C ILE A 81 2.13 -9.40 3.53
N LEU A 82 0.90 -9.80 3.81
CA LEU A 82 0.15 -10.72 2.94
C LEU A 82 -0.20 -10.09 1.58
N ALA A 83 -0.54 -8.81 1.56
CA ALA A 83 -0.87 -8.09 0.33
C ALA A 83 0.35 -7.91 -0.58
N THR A 84 1.52 -7.63 -0.02
CA THR A 84 2.75 -7.39 -0.79
C THR A 84 3.52 -8.65 -1.13
N ARG A 85 3.32 -9.75 -0.36
CA ARG A 85 4.13 -10.97 -0.46
C ARG A 85 3.36 -12.26 -0.66
N GLY A 86 2.06 -12.27 -0.34
CA GLY A 86 1.25 -13.50 -0.39
C GLY A 86 1.23 -14.18 -1.76
N GLU A 87 1.44 -13.40 -2.84
CA GLU A 87 1.52 -13.95 -4.20
C GLU A 87 2.87 -14.56 -4.55
N LEU A 88 3.96 -13.96 -4.05
CA LEU A 88 5.31 -14.47 -4.24
C LEU A 88 5.49 -15.85 -3.60
N TYR A 89 4.76 -16.08 -2.53
CA TYR A 89 4.72 -17.34 -1.80
C TYR A 89 3.32 -17.94 -1.94
N LYS A 90 2.86 -18.21 -3.19
CA LYS A 90 1.56 -18.85 -3.46
C LYS A 90 1.33 -19.92 -2.39
N LEU A 91 0.47 -19.57 -1.45
CA LEU A 91 0.04 -20.47 -0.39
C LEU A 91 -0.75 -21.58 -1.10
N SER A 92 -0.05 -22.58 -1.57
CA SER A 92 -0.65 -23.79 -2.10
C SER A 92 -1.60 -24.31 -1.02
N PRO A 93 -2.82 -24.73 -1.34
CA PRO A 93 -3.69 -25.36 -0.36
C PRO A 93 -3.11 -26.74 -0.01
N SER A 94 -1.96 -26.75 0.64
CA SER A 94 -1.36 -27.97 1.17
C SER A 94 -2.14 -28.39 2.42
N ARG A 95 -2.35 -29.69 2.55
CA ARG A 95 -3.11 -30.25 3.68
C ARG A 95 -2.25 -30.47 4.93
N ASN A 96 -0.94 -30.18 4.88
CA ASN A 96 0.01 -30.48 5.96
C ASN A 96 0.47 -29.21 6.68
N ASP A 97 0.39 -29.18 8.00
CA ASP A 97 0.81 -28.05 8.84
C ASP A 97 2.30 -27.69 8.66
N PHE A 98 3.17 -28.65 8.37
CA PHE A 98 4.60 -28.43 8.07
C PHE A 98 4.85 -27.53 6.87
N ASP A 99 3.97 -27.53 5.88
CA ASP A 99 4.12 -26.67 4.69
C ASP A 99 3.83 -25.21 5.02
N TYR A 100 2.92 -24.95 5.97
CA TYR A 100 2.62 -23.56 6.37
C TYR A 100 3.78 -22.94 7.15
N GLU A 101 4.39 -23.66 8.05
CA GLU A 101 5.53 -23.18 8.83
C GLU A 101 6.69 -22.77 7.90
N ARG A 102 7.06 -23.63 6.97
CA ARG A 102 8.11 -23.36 5.99
C ARG A 102 7.75 -22.17 5.07
N GLN A 103 6.49 -22.06 4.64
CA GLN A 103 6.03 -20.96 3.81
C GLN A 103 6.06 -19.64 4.58
N ASN A 104 5.55 -19.60 5.80
CA ASN A 104 5.57 -18.41 6.65
C ASN A 104 7.00 -18.01 6.99
N GLN A 105 7.88 -18.97 7.29
CA GLN A 105 9.29 -18.71 7.55
C GLN A 105 9.95 -18.06 6.34
N ASN A 106 9.72 -18.56 5.13
CA ASN A 106 10.24 -17.97 3.88
C ASN A 106 9.67 -16.59 3.64
N MET A 107 8.36 -16.39 3.88
CA MET A 107 7.68 -15.11 3.69
C MET A 107 8.22 -14.06 4.67
N PHE A 108 8.28 -14.37 5.95
CA PHE A 108 8.73 -13.44 6.98
C PHE A 108 10.23 -13.17 6.91
N SER A 109 11.06 -14.19 6.69
CA SER A 109 12.51 -14.01 6.55
C SER A 109 12.86 -13.12 5.34
N SER A 110 12.01 -13.12 4.32
CA SER A 110 12.21 -12.27 3.13
C SER A 110 12.13 -10.76 3.40
N LEU A 111 11.67 -10.34 4.58
CA LEU A 111 11.72 -8.95 5.04
C LEU A 111 13.14 -8.55 5.47
N PHE A 112 13.94 -9.51 5.89
CA PHE A 112 15.27 -9.27 6.45
C PHE A 112 16.37 -9.31 5.39
N THR A 113 17.44 -8.56 5.61
CA THR A 113 18.66 -8.60 4.79
C THR A 113 19.22 -10.02 4.77
N GLY A 114 19.52 -10.51 3.56
CA GLY A 114 20.02 -11.89 3.38
C GLY A 114 19.00 -12.98 3.74
N ARG A 115 17.73 -12.63 3.94
CA ARG A 115 16.65 -13.54 4.37
C ARG A 115 16.98 -14.25 5.71
N ASN A 116 17.61 -13.51 6.60
CA ASN A 116 18.01 -14.03 7.89
C ASN A 116 16.83 -14.07 8.87
N GLY A 117 16.30 -15.27 9.16
CA GLY A 117 15.23 -15.51 10.14
C GLY A 117 15.76 -15.90 11.53
N SER A 118 17.02 -15.53 11.88
CA SER A 118 17.61 -15.89 13.18
C SER A 118 17.03 -15.04 14.33
N ILE A 119 16.86 -15.68 15.48
CA ILE A 119 16.52 -15.00 16.72
C ILE A 119 17.79 -14.41 17.30
N SER A 120 17.93 -13.09 17.20
CA SER A 120 19.06 -12.34 17.73
C SER A 120 18.64 -10.89 18.00
N LYS A 121 19.17 -10.30 19.06
CA LYS A 121 18.94 -8.87 19.38
C LYS A 121 19.42 -7.94 18.26
N ASP A 122 20.43 -8.35 17.49
CA ASP A 122 20.96 -7.58 16.37
C ASP A 122 20.19 -7.76 15.06
N ASN A 123 19.32 -8.79 14.99
CA ASN A 123 18.50 -9.10 13.82
C ASN A 123 17.10 -8.45 13.94
N GLU A 124 17.09 -7.14 14.02
CA GLU A 124 15.87 -6.31 14.13
C GLU A 124 15.77 -5.35 12.96
N ILE A 125 14.59 -5.28 12.35
CA ILE A 125 14.24 -4.25 11.39
C ILE A 125 13.64 -3.07 12.16
N ARG A 126 14.10 -1.85 11.86
CA ARG A 126 13.54 -0.62 12.41
C ARG A 126 13.14 0.33 11.29
N ILE A 127 11.92 0.85 11.35
CA ILE A 127 11.39 1.87 10.45
C ILE A 127 10.89 3.03 11.32
N ASN A 128 11.42 4.23 11.09
CA ASN A 128 11.15 5.40 11.91
C ASN A 128 10.81 6.59 11.02
N ASP A 129 9.78 7.37 11.39
CA ASP A 129 9.42 8.63 10.71
C ASP A 129 9.70 9.89 11.57
N GLY A 130 10.44 9.72 12.67
CA GLY A 130 10.72 10.78 13.64
C GLY A 130 9.69 10.85 14.78
N ASN A 131 8.45 10.40 14.54
CA ASN A 131 7.38 10.39 15.53
C ASN A 131 7.05 8.98 15.99
N ASN A 132 7.10 8.00 15.08
CA ASN A 132 6.70 6.62 15.31
C ASN A 132 7.84 5.66 14.95
N LEU A 133 8.06 4.66 15.76
CA LEU A 133 9.02 3.59 15.52
C LEU A 133 8.30 2.25 15.34
N LEU A 134 8.49 1.62 14.19
CA LEU A 134 8.14 0.23 13.96
C LEU A 134 9.40 -0.64 14.10
N SER A 135 9.32 -1.66 14.93
CA SER A 135 10.32 -2.71 15.11
C SER A 135 9.75 -4.07 14.70
N ILE A 136 10.53 -4.86 13.97
CA ILE A 136 10.18 -6.22 13.54
C ILE A 136 11.37 -7.13 13.86
N ARG A 137 11.10 -8.22 14.63
CA ARG A 137 12.14 -9.21 14.98
C ARG A 137 11.57 -10.60 15.17
N TYR A 138 12.41 -11.61 15.13
CA TYR A 138 12.04 -12.96 15.52
C TYR A 138 12.18 -13.15 17.04
N VAL A 139 11.18 -13.78 17.65
CA VAL A 139 11.15 -14.07 19.09
C VAL A 139 10.75 -15.51 19.36
N LYS A 140 11.18 -16.06 20.52
CA LYS A 140 10.62 -17.28 21.08
C LYS A 140 9.37 -16.93 21.88
N TYR A 141 8.37 -17.80 21.84
CA TYR A 141 7.15 -17.66 22.65
C TYR A 141 6.64 -19.01 23.13
N ILE A 142 5.85 -18.99 24.19
CA ILE A 142 5.07 -20.14 24.67
C ILE A 142 3.57 -19.78 24.65
N GLU A 143 2.73 -20.81 24.56
CA GLU A 143 1.30 -20.70 24.76
C GLU A 143 0.97 -21.04 26.22
N VAL A 144 0.43 -20.07 26.96
CA VAL A 144 -0.08 -20.25 28.31
C VAL A 144 -1.59 -20.16 28.35
N ASP A 145 -2.24 -20.87 29.26
CA ASP A 145 -3.68 -20.78 29.43
C ASP A 145 -4.04 -19.36 29.89
N GLY A 146 -5.04 -18.75 29.24
CA GLY A 146 -5.56 -17.46 29.64
C GLY A 146 -6.48 -17.56 30.85
N ASP A 147 -6.95 -16.38 31.33
CA ASP A 147 -7.84 -16.30 32.49
C ASP A 147 -9.18 -17.06 32.30
N ASP A 148 -9.56 -17.24 31.02
CA ASP A 148 -10.67 -18.12 30.61
C ASP A 148 -10.03 -19.41 30.08
N SER A 149 -10.34 -20.56 30.66
CA SER A 149 -9.80 -21.87 30.32
C SER A 149 -9.91 -22.31 28.84
N VAL A 150 -10.42 -21.43 27.97
CA VAL A 150 -10.62 -21.62 26.51
C VAL A 150 -9.65 -20.77 25.67
N SER A 151 -9.11 -19.67 26.21
CA SER A 151 -8.22 -18.78 25.48
C SER A 151 -6.75 -19.06 25.81
N LYS A 152 -5.89 -19.17 24.78
CA LYS A 152 -4.44 -19.28 24.95
C LYS A 152 -3.80 -17.92 24.75
N LYS A 153 -2.96 -17.53 25.68
CA LYS A 153 -2.15 -16.31 25.67
C LYS A 153 -0.76 -16.63 25.14
N LEU A 154 -0.25 -15.81 24.22
CA LEU A 154 1.12 -15.93 23.73
C LEU A 154 2.04 -15.10 24.62
N VAL A 155 3.04 -15.73 25.21
CA VAL A 155 4.01 -15.05 26.08
C VAL A 155 5.40 -15.21 25.46
N GLU A 156 6.06 -14.06 25.24
CA GLU A 156 7.44 -14.05 24.75
C GLU A 156 8.41 -14.58 25.82
N LEU A 157 9.37 -15.38 25.36
CA LEU A 157 10.49 -15.85 26.17
C LEU A 157 11.75 -15.02 25.90
N PRO A 158 12.59 -14.77 26.90
CA PRO A 158 13.93 -14.24 26.69
C PRO A 158 14.72 -15.06 25.66
N CYS A 159 15.58 -14.41 24.87
CA CYS A 159 16.36 -15.07 23.81
C CYS A 159 17.28 -16.20 24.33
N ASP A 160 17.73 -16.09 25.56
CA ASP A 160 18.63 -16.98 26.28
C ASP A 160 17.89 -18.10 27.06
N GLU A 161 16.57 -18.04 27.10
CA GLU A 161 15.76 -19.06 27.76
C GLU A 161 15.34 -20.13 26.74
N ASP A 162 15.61 -21.43 27.08
CA ASP A 162 15.19 -22.56 26.28
C ASP A 162 14.08 -23.33 27.03
N SER A 163 12.95 -23.49 26.36
CA SER A 163 11.84 -24.31 26.81
C SER A 163 11.49 -25.31 25.71
N ILE A 164 11.11 -26.54 26.13
CA ILE A 164 10.69 -27.60 25.20
C ILE A 164 9.45 -27.19 24.39
N ASP A 165 8.60 -26.33 24.97
CA ASP A 165 7.38 -25.82 24.33
C ASP A 165 7.60 -24.49 23.58
N ALA A 166 8.84 -24.04 23.53
CA ALA A 166 9.16 -22.76 22.83
C ALA A 166 8.94 -22.90 21.34
N ARG A 167 8.17 -21.95 20.80
CA ARG A 167 7.89 -21.78 19.36
C ARG A 167 8.40 -20.44 18.87
N ILE A 168 8.48 -20.27 17.56
CA ILE A 168 8.98 -19.04 16.92
C ILE A 168 7.82 -18.22 16.39
N ALA A 169 7.88 -16.90 16.61
CA ALA A 169 6.98 -15.92 16.03
C ALA A 169 7.76 -14.75 15.46
N LEU A 170 7.15 -14.05 14.50
CA LEU A 170 7.54 -12.70 14.14
C LEU A 170 6.84 -11.73 15.09
N GLU A 171 7.61 -10.90 15.79
CA GLU A 171 7.10 -9.81 16.61
C GLU A 171 7.12 -8.52 15.79
N LEU A 172 5.99 -7.83 15.81
CA LEU A 172 5.85 -6.48 15.27
C LEU A 172 5.45 -5.56 16.43
N TYR A 173 6.21 -4.50 16.61
CA TYR A 173 6.09 -3.61 17.76
C TYR A 173 6.09 -2.15 17.31
N ARG A 174 5.11 -1.38 17.73
CA ARG A 174 4.99 0.04 17.39
C ARG A 174 4.78 0.87 18.65
N ASP A 175 5.67 1.85 18.87
CA ASP A 175 5.54 2.94 19.86
C ASP A 175 5.11 2.50 21.25
N ASP A 176 5.72 1.46 21.79
CA ASP A 176 5.44 0.91 23.12
C ASP A 176 3.96 0.52 23.38
N LYS A 177 3.09 0.56 22.36
CA LYS A 177 1.65 0.42 22.56
C LYS A 177 1.02 -0.81 21.89
N ASN A 178 1.52 -1.18 20.70
CA ASN A 178 0.92 -2.25 19.91
C ASN A 178 1.92 -3.34 19.58
N LYS A 179 1.91 -4.40 20.38
CA LYS A 179 2.72 -5.60 20.16
C LYS A 179 1.86 -6.68 19.51
N VAL A 180 2.25 -7.15 18.35
CA VAL A 180 1.61 -8.23 17.63
C VAL A 180 2.61 -9.38 17.48
N LEU A 181 2.24 -10.59 17.92
CA LEU A 181 3.00 -11.81 17.71
C LEU A 181 2.35 -12.61 16.57
N LEU A 182 3.11 -12.89 15.53
CA LEU A 182 2.69 -13.70 14.40
C LEU A 182 3.41 -15.07 14.45
N PRO A 183 2.79 -16.11 15.02
CA PRO A 183 3.34 -17.46 15.09
C PRO A 183 3.66 -18.02 13.70
N ILE A 184 4.87 -18.55 13.49
CA ILE A 184 5.29 -19.10 12.19
C ILE A 184 4.45 -20.34 11.83
N GLY A 185 4.07 -21.15 12.81
CA GLY A 185 3.25 -22.36 12.61
C GLY A 185 1.76 -22.13 12.34
N ARG A 186 1.28 -20.86 12.29
CA ARG A 186 -0.15 -20.59 12.01
C ARG A 186 -0.44 -20.48 10.53
N ARG A 187 -1.65 -20.92 10.16
CA ARG A 187 -2.18 -20.68 8.81
C ARG A 187 -2.67 -19.23 8.67
N TYR A 188 -2.06 -18.49 7.76
CA TYR A 188 -2.50 -17.16 7.38
C TYR A 188 -3.23 -17.23 6.03
N ASP A 189 -4.53 -16.96 6.04
CA ASP A 189 -5.37 -17.02 4.84
C ASP A 189 -5.73 -15.59 4.40
N ARG A 190 -5.19 -15.18 3.24
CA ARG A 190 -5.42 -13.86 2.64
C ARG A 190 -6.92 -13.57 2.48
N PHE A 191 -7.72 -14.56 2.06
CA PHE A 191 -9.16 -14.37 1.86
C PHE A 191 -9.92 -14.08 3.15
N ARG A 192 -9.62 -14.79 4.23
CA ARG A 192 -10.24 -14.55 5.54
C ARG A 192 -9.84 -13.20 6.12
N TYR A 193 -8.59 -12.77 5.85
CA TYR A 193 -8.09 -11.48 6.30
C TYR A 193 -8.76 -10.31 5.56
N THR A 194 -8.89 -10.40 4.25
CA THR A 194 -9.60 -9.38 3.44
C THR A 194 -11.10 -9.32 3.77
N GLU A 195 -11.72 -10.41 4.25
CA GLU A 195 -13.10 -10.40 4.74
C GLU A 195 -13.26 -9.69 6.08
N ARG A 196 -12.26 -9.76 6.95
CA ARG A 196 -12.26 -9.09 8.25
C ARG A 196 -12.15 -7.56 8.11
N LEU A 197 -11.35 -7.08 7.17
CA LEU A 197 -11.23 -5.68 6.79
C LEU A 197 -12.51 -5.08 6.17
N ARG A 198 -13.45 -5.92 5.72
CA ARG A 198 -14.76 -5.49 5.20
C ARG A 198 -15.65 -4.80 6.23
N ARG A 199 -15.38 -4.95 7.53
CA ARG A 199 -16.23 -4.43 8.61
C ARG A 199 -15.81 -3.06 9.14
N GLU A 200 -14.62 -2.59 8.75
CA GLU A 200 -14.14 -1.26 9.12
C GLU A 200 -14.22 -0.35 7.89
N ASP A 201 -15.18 0.55 7.90
CA ASP A 201 -15.64 1.38 6.77
C ASP A 201 -14.61 2.38 6.22
N ILE A 202 -13.35 2.39 6.70
CA ILE A 202 -12.33 3.34 6.25
C ILE A 202 -11.04 2.59 5.94
N GLN A 203 -10.74 2.45 4.66
CA GLN A 203 -9.45 1.95 4.23
C GLN A 203 -8.40 3.06 4.30
N ARG A 204 -7.59 3.05 5.35
CA ARG A 204 -6.49 4.01 5.52
C ARG A 204 -5.28 3.71 4.65
N LEU A 205 -5.15 2.50 4.15
CA LEU A 205 -4.08 2.08 3.26
C LEU A 205 -4.63 1.22 2.14
N VAL A 206 -4.38 1.61 0.89
CA VAL A 206 -4.65 0.80 -0.29
C VAL A 206 -3.36 0.60 -1.07
N ILE A 207 -3.10 -0.65 -1.49
CA ILE A 207 -1.90 -1.01 -2.25
C ILE A 207 -2.33 -1.43 -3.65
N VAL A 208 -1.88 -0.75 -4.69
CA VAL A 208 -2.08 -1.09 -6.11
C VAL A 208 -0.80 -1.74 -6.63
N SER A 209 -0.81 -3.06 -6.86
CA SER A 209 0.35 -3.79 -7.37
C SER A 209 0.38 -3.81 -8.89
N SER A 210 1.58 -3.98 -9.47
CA SER A 210 1.80 -4.08 -10.92
C SER A 210 1.12 -5.32 -11.54
N ASN A 211 0.85 -6.35 -10.76
CA ASN A 211 0.32 -7.63 -11.26
C ASN A 211 -1.20 -7.66 -11.50
N ASN A 212 -1.90 -6.50 -11.44
CA ASN A 212 -3.34 -6.36 -11.71
C ASN A 212 -4.29 -7.29 -10.89
N ASP A 213 -3.86 -7.78 -9.73
CA ASP A 213 -4.62 -8.72 -8.91
C ASP A 213 -5.77 -8.07 -8.09
N TYR A 214 -6.10 -6.81 -8.43
CA TYR A 214 -7.22 -6.06 -7.82
C TYR A 214 -8.58 -6.44 -8.38
N GLY A 215 -8.66 -7.41 -9.30
CA GLY A 215 -9.92 -7.90 -9.86
C GLY A 215 -10.98 -8.19 -8.79
N HIS A 216 -10.57 -8.68 -7.64
CA HIS A 216 -11.46 -8.98 -6.51
C HIS A 216 -11.84 -7.75 -5.66
N MET A 217 -10.99 -6.71 -5.61
CA MET A 217 -11.22 -5.52 -4.79
C MET A 217 -11.99 -4.43 -5.54
N ASN A 218 -11.71 -4.25 -6.82
CA ASN A 218 -12.33 -3.21 -7.63
C ASN A 218 -13.86 -3.21 -7.62
N PRO A 219 -14.56 -4.37 -7.69
CA PRO A 219 -16.02 -4.40 -7.59
C PRO A 219 -16.53 -3.83 -6.27
N LYS A 220 -15.83 -4.11 -5.17
CA LYS A 220 -16.22 -3.63 -3.83
C LYS A 220 -15.94 -2.14 -3.67
N PHE A 221 -14.81 -1.66 -4.20
CA PHE A 221 -14.48 -0.24 -4.24
C PHE A 221 -15.50 0.55 -5.07
N TRP A 222 -15.95 -0.03 -6.17
CA TRP A 222 -17.01 0.56 -6.97
C TRP A 222 -18.35 0.60 -6.22
N ASP A 223 -18.76 -0.53 -5.63
CA ASP A 223 -20.01 -0.60 -4.85
C ASP A 223 -20.04 0.43 -3.72
N ALA A 224 -18.89 0.69 -3.07
CA ALA A 224 -18.77 1.65 -1.98
C ALA A 224 -18.98 3.11 -2.41
N ILE A 225 -18.74 3.44 -3.67
CA ILE A 225 -18.86 4.81 -4.21
C ILE A 225 -20.06 5.00 -5.13
N THR A 226 -20.74 3.92 -5.52
CA THR A 226 -21.91 3.96 -6.41
C THR A 226 -22.99 4.89 -5.85
N LEU A 227 -23.53 5.75 -6.71
CA LEU A 227 -24.53 6.79 -6.36
C LEU A 227 -23.98 7.87 -5.40
N THR A 228 -22.67 8.03 -5.31
CA THR A 228 -22.02 9.14 -4.61
C THR A 228 -21.33 10.07 -5.62
N SER A 229 -20.92 11.27 -5.17
CA SER A 229 -20.12 12.19 -6.00
C SER A 229 -18.76 11.63 -6.42
N LYS A 230 -18.25 10.60 -5.73
CA LYS A 230 -16.98 9.94 -6.06
C LYS A 230 -17.05 9.14 -7.37
N GLU A 231 -18.24 8.67 -7.75
CA GLU A 231 -18.46 7.95 -9.02
C GLU A 231 -18.03 8.79 -10.25
N GLU A 232 -18.35 10.08 -10.24
CA GLU A 232 -17.99 10.99 -11.34
C GLU A 232 -16.48 11.10 -11.55
N HIS A 233 -15.68 11.04 -10.50
CA HIS A 233 -14.23 11.09 -10.60
C HIS A 233 -13.67 9.84 -11.30
N VAL A 234 -14.25 8.67 -11.03
CA VAL A 234 -13.85 7.43 -11.70
C VAL A 234 -14.23 7.47 -13.19
N ILE A 235 -15.43 7.94 -13.52
CA ILE A 235 -15.84 8.08 -14.93
C ILE A 235 -14.93 9.05 -15.66
N LYS A 236 -14.62 10.22 -15.10
CA LYS A 236 -13.66 11.18 -15.67
C LYS A 236 -12.29 10.57 -15.92
N ALA A 237 -11.81 9.72 -15.01
CA ALA A 237 -10.54 9.04 -15.20
C ALA A 237 -10.57 8.06 -16.38
N LEU A 238 -11.64 7.30 -16.55
CA LEU A 238 -11.79 6.40 -17.70
C LEU A 238 -11.90 7.18 -19.03
N GLN A 239 -12.51 8.36 -19.01
CA GLN A 239 -12.60 9.25 -20.16
C GLN A 239 -11.26 9.78 -20.66
N ILE A 240 -10.16 9.59 -19.93
CA ILE A 240 -8.81 9.86 -20.44
C ILE A 240 -8.51 8.99 -21.67
N ILE A 241 -8.96 7.74 -21.64
CA ILE A 241 -8.73 6.76 -22.71
C ILE A 241 -9.82 6.88 -23.77
N ASP A 242 -11.09 6.83 -23.34
CA ASP A 242 -12.22 6.99 -24.25
C ASP A 242 -13.22 8.03 -23.72
N PRO A 243 -13.23 9.25 -24.32
CA PRO A 243 -14.14 10.32 -23.92
C PRO A 243 -15.63 9.97 -24.08
N GLY A 244 -15.95 8.87 -24.78
CA GLY A 244 -17.31 8.38 -24.98
C GLY A 244 -17.86 7.60 -23.79
N ILE A 245 -17.06 7.25 -22.78
CA ILE A 245 -17.54 6.50 -21.62
C ILE A 245 -18.53 7.35 -20.82
N GLU A 246 -19.77 6.86 -20.65
CA GLU A 246 -20.84 7.52 -19.91
C GLU A 246 -21.00 6.94 -18.49
N SER A 247 -20.87 5.61 -18.35
CA SER A 247 -21.09 4.95 -17.07
C SER A 247 -20.32 3.64 -16.97
N LEU A 248 -20.10 3.17 -15.75
CA LEU A 248 -19.45 1.92 -15.40
C LEU A 248 -20.40 1.09 -14.55
N ALA A 249 -20.36 -0.23 -14.73
CA ALA A 249 -21.03 -1.18 -13.85
C ALA A 249 -20.18 -2.46 -13.74
N TYR A 250 -20.35 -3.19 -12.64
CA TYR A 250 -19.78 -4.51 -12.48
C TYR A 250 -20.84 -5.58 -12.61
N LEU A 251 -20.65 -6.50 -13.54
CA LEU A 251 -21.57 -7.62 -13.80
C LEU A 251 -21.01 -8.92 -13.24
N GLU A 252 -21.90 -9.78 -12.80
CA GLU A 252 -21.58 -11.16 -12.49
C GLU A 252 -21.52 -12.00 -13.77
N PRO A 253 -20.53 -12.87 -13.95
CA PRO A 253 -20.49 -13.78 -15.07
C PRO A 253 -21.60 -14.85 -14.94
N TYR A 254 -22.09 -15.38 -16.07
CA TYR A 254 -23.07 -16.48 -16.09
C TYR A 254 -22.54 -17.80 -15.53
N SER A 255 -21.20 -17.94 -15.46
CA SER A 255 -20.49 -19.07 -14.85
C SER A 255 -19.70 -18.56 -13.65
N TYR A 256 -19.27 -19.50 -12.77
CA TYR A 256 -18.44 -19.16 -11.62
C TYR A 256 -17.25 -18.28 -12.04
N GLY A 257 -17.09 -17.16 -11.38
CA GLY A 257 -15.99 -16.21 -11.62
C GLY A 257 -16.22 -14.87 -10.94
N ASP A 258 -15.21 -14.01 -11.01
CA ASP A 258 -15.27 -12.69 -10.43
C ASP A 258 -16.12 -11.74 -11.28
N ARG A 259 -16.75 -10.78 -10.61
CA ARG A 259 -17.45 -9.68 -11.26
C ARG A 259 -16.47 -8.91 -12.14
N TYR A 260 -16.90 -8.53 -13.33
CA TYR A 260 -16.09 -7.82 -14.32
C TYR A 260 -16.70 -6.46 -14.69
N PRO A 261 -15.85 -5.45 -14.98
CA PRO A 261 -16.32 -4.12 -15.32
C PRO A 261 -16.82 -4.06 -16.78
N VAL A 262 -17.96 -3.39 -16.95
CA VAL A 262 -18.53 -3.03 -18.25
C VAL A 262 -18.84 -1.54 -18.28
N VAL A 263 -18.70 -0.95 -19.45
CA VAL A 263 -19.00 0.48 -19.69
C VAL A 263 -20.09 0.66 -20.71
N LYS A 264 -20.84 1.76 -20.57
CA LYS A 264 -21.71 2.29 -21.60
C LYS A 264 -20.97 3.42 -22.32
N ILE A 265 -21.00 3.38 -23.66
CA ILE A 265 -20.37 4.39 -24.54
C ILE A 265 -21.46 5.21 -25.20
N LYS A 266 -21.24 6.51 -25.31
CA LYS A 266 -22.15 7.48 -25.94
C LYS A 266 -22.45 7.10 -27.38
N GLY A 267 -23.74 7.02 -27.69
CA GLY A 267 -24.21 6.64 -29.05
C GLY A 267 -24.04 5.16 -29.38
N GLY A 268 -23.53 4.32 -28.46
CA GLY A 268 -23.46 2.88 -28.61
C GLY A 268 -24.69 2.20 -28.03
N GLU A 269 -25.19 1.18 -28.74
CA GLU A 269 -26.21 0.27 -28.20
C GLU A 269 -25.51 -0.88 -27.48
N GLY A 270 -25.69 -0.98 -26.14
CA GLY A 270 -25.20 -2.10 -25.35
C GLY A 270 -24.11 -1.75 -24.32
N ARG A 271 -23.55 -2.81 -23.76
CA ARG A 271 -22.51 -2.78 -22.72
C ARG A 271 -21.23 -3.40 -23.27
N PHE A 272 -20.11 -2.76 -23.05
CA PHE A 272 -18.82 -3.22 -23.55
C PHE A 272 -17.94 -3.63 -22.35
N PRO A 273 -17.37 -4.84 -22.33
CA PRO A 273 -16.39 -5.23 -21.32
C PRO A 273 -15.21 -4.25 -21.33
N LEU A 274 -14.84 -3.70 -20.19
CA LEU A 274 -13.73 -2.74 -20.09
C LEU A 274 -12.41 -3.33 -20.60
N LYS A 275 -12.22 -4.64 -20.42
CA LYS A 275 -11.04 -5.37 -20.90
C LYS A 275 -10.87 -5.30 -22.42
N SER A 276 -11.96 -5.13 -23.19
CA SER A 276 -11.88 -4.99 -24.66
C SER A 276 -11.20 -3.68 -25.11
N MET A 277 -11.03 -2.72 -24.20
CA MET A 277 -10.40 -1.42 -24.46
C MET A 277 -8.90 -1.40 -24.09
N GLY A 278 -8.35 -2.56 -23.73
CA GLY A 278 -6.93 -2.74 -23.37
C GLY A 278 -6.67 -2.78 -21.85
N ASP A 279 -5.46 -3.22 -21.48
CA ASP A 279 -5.13 -3.42 -20.07
C ASP A 279 -4.92 -2.09 -19.31
N GLY A 280 -4.46 -1.04 -19.99
CA GLY A 280 -4.20 0.25 -19.38
C GLY A 280 -5.43 0.91 -18.76
N ILE A 281 -6.64 0.71 -19.34
CA ILE A 281 -7.87 1.27 -18.77
C ILE A 281 -8.23 0.62 -17.43
N ASN A 282 -7.97 -0.69 -17.28
CA ASN A 282 -8.18 -1.39 -16.02
C ASN A 282 -7.21 -0.89 -14.95
N HIS A 283 -5.97 -0.55 -15.33
CA HIS A 283 -4.99 0.00 -14.41
C HIS A 283 -5.41 1.41 -13.92
N ILE A 284 -5.87 2.29 -14.82
CA ILE A 284 -6.44 3.60 -14.45
C ILE A 284 -7.64 3.43 -13.53
N LEU A 285 -8.54 2.50 -13.84
CA LEU A 285 -9.69 2.20 -12.99
C LEU A 285 -9.23 1.81 -11.58
N SER A 286 -8.27 0.90 -11.46
CA SER A 286 -7.76 0.43 -10.17
C SER A 286 -7.11 1.55 -9.36
N ILE A 287 -6.28 2.38 -9.99
CA ILE A 287 -5.65 3.54 -9.34
C ILE A 287 -6.71 4.52 -8.84
N THR A 288 -7.67 4.86 -9.70
CA THR A 288 -8.69 5.85 -9.34
C THR A 288 -9.61 5.34 -8.24
N LEU A 289 -10.05 4.07 -8.33
CA LEU A 289 -10.85 3.43 -7.28
C LEU A 289 -10.09 3.37 -5.95
N ALA A 290 -8.79 3.07 -5.98
CA ALA A 290 -7.95 3.08 -4.78
C ALA A 290 -7.94 4.46 -4.12
N ILE A 291 -7.70 5.54 -4.89
CA ILE A 291 -7.63 6.91 -4.35
C ILE A 291 -8.98 7.36 -3.80
N VAL A 292 -10.09 7.16 -4.53
CA VAL A 292 -11.41 7.65 -4.09
C VAL A 292 -11.96 6.90 -2.87
N ASN A 293 -11.48 5.67 -2.62
CA ASN A 293 -11.87 4.89 -1.43
C ASN A 293 -10.92 5.08 -0.25
N CYS A 294 -9.82 5.82 -0.41
CA CYS A 294 -8.79 6.00 0.62
C CYS A 294 -8.73 7.43 1.17
N GLU A 295 -9.88 8.08 1.30
CA GLU A 295 -9.98 9.44 1.82
C GLU A 295 -9.33 9.59 3.21
N ASN A 296 -8.48 10.61 3.39
CA ASN A 296 -7.63 10.83 4.56
C ASN A 296 -6.65 9.68 4.86
N GLY A 297 -6.25 8.93 3.83
CA GLY A 297 -5.37 7.78 3.95
C GLY A 297 -4.17 7.83 3.00
N CYS A 298 -3.61 6.65 2.74
CA CYS A 298 -2.42 6.48 1.91
C CYS A 298 -2.64 5.44 0.82
N VAL A 299 -2.21 5.74 -0.41
CA VAL A 299 -2.24 4.81 -1.55
C VAL A 299 -0.82 4.54 -2.03
N LEU A 300 -0.47 3.26 -2.09
CA LEU A 300 0.80 2.77 -2.64
C LEU A 300 0.55 2.19 -4.02
N ILE A 301 1.26 2.66 -5.04
CA ILE A 301 1.08 2.24 -6.43
C ILE A 301 2.41 1.73 -6.96
N ASP A 302 2.51 0.44 -7.21
CA ASP A 302 3.70 -0.12 -7.83
C ASP A 302 3.56 -0.10 -9.36
N GLU A 303 4.55 0.50 -10.06
CA GLU A 303 4.57 0.69 -11.50
C GLU A 303 3.33 1.42 -12.03
N ILE A 304 3.14 2.67 -11.61
CA ILE A 304 1.97 3.50 -11.96
C ILE A 304 1.70 3.61 -13.46
N ASP A 305 2.70 3.46 -14.28
CA ASP A 305 2.66 3.54 -15.75
C ASP A 305 2.45 2.19 -16.45
N ASN A 306 2.27 1.09 -15.70
CA ASN A 306 2.14 -0.25 -16.29
C ASN A 306 0.94 -0.34 -17.24
N GLY A 307 1.20 -0.84 -18.48
CA GLY A 307 0.19 -0.97 -19.53
C GLY A 307 -0.30 0.34 -20.13
N LEU A 308 0.28 1.51 -19.77
CA LEU A 308 -0.14 2.82 -20.21
C LEU A 308 0.75 3.40 -21.32
N HIS A 309 0.12 3.81 -22.43
CA HIS A 309 0.83 4.54 -23.48
C HIS A 309 1.28 5.93 -22.94
N TYR A 310 2.47 6.38 -23.36
CA TYR A 310 3.06 7.64 -22.85
C TYR A 310 2.15 8.88 -23.02
N THR A 311 1.29 8.90 -24.04
CA THR A 311 0.40 10.04 -24.33
C THR A 311 -0.67 10.29 -23.26
N ILE A 312 -1.04 9.26 -22.51
CA ILE A 312 -2.08 9.34 -21.46
C ILE A 312 -1.50 9.55 -20.06
N GLN A 313 -0.21 9.26 -19.85
CA GLN A 313 0.43 9.33 -18.53
C GLN A 313 0.34 10.73 -17.89
N LYS A 314 0.46 11.81 -18.69
CA LYS A 314 0.30 13.17 -18.19
C LYS A 314 -1.10 13.40 -17.60
N LYS A 315 -2.15 12.95 -18.31
CA LYS A 315 -3.53 13.09 -17.86
C LYS A 315 -3.81 12.28 -16.62
N LEU A 316 -3.22 11.05 -16.52
CA LEU A 316 -3.28 10.25 -15.30
C LEU A 316 -2.70 11.02 -14.11
N TRP A 317 -1.51 11.61 -14.26
CA TRP A 317 -0.91 12.41 -13.21
C TRP A 317 -1.78 13.62 -12.83
N GLU A 318 -2.39 14.30 -13.78
CA GLU A 318 -3.31 15.41 -13.51
C GLU A 318 -4.46 14.97 -12.61
N ILE A 319 -5.06 13.79 -12.84
CA ILE A 319 -6.12 13.22 -11.99
C ILE A 319 -5.57 12.80 -10.63
N VAL A 320 -4.41 12.13 -10.57
CA VAL A 320 -3.80 11.73 -9.30
C VAL A 320 -3.55 12.95 -8.41
N PHE A 321 -3.03 14.05 -8.99
CA PHE A 321 -2.82 15.30 -8.25
C PHE A 321 -4.13 15.93 -7.77
N GLU A 322 -5.15 15.97 -8.63
CA GLU A 322 -6.47 16.52 -8.29
C GLU A 322 -7.11 15.73 -7.14
N LEU A 323 -7.18 14.40 -7.27
CA LEU A 323 -7.82 13.55 -6.29
C LEU A 323 -7.06 13.46 -4.96
N ALA A 324 -5.72 13.43 -5.00
CA ALA A 324 -4.89 13.40 -3.80
C ALA A 324 -5.10 14.66 -2.94
N VAL A 325 -5.27 15.83 -3.57
CA VAL A 325 -5.57 17.07 -2.87
C VAL A 325 -7.02 17.10 -2.39
N LEU A 326 -7.97 16.77 -3.26
CA LEU A 326 -9.41 16.83 -2.97
C LEU A 326 -9.81 15.93 -1.81
N LEU A 327 -9.26 14.71 -1.77
CA LEU A 327 -9.63 13.67 -0.80
C LEU A 327 -8.61 13.52 0.34
N ASN A 328 -7.63 14.44 0.42
CA ASN A 328 -6.57 14.39 1.42
C ASN A 328 -5.83 13.03 1.46
N VAL A 329 -5.49 12.47 0.29
CA VAL A 329 -4.79 11.19 0.16
C VAL A 329 -3.30 11.42 -0.04
N GLN A 330 -2.45 10.68 0.69
CA GLN A 330 -1.03 10.61 0.40
C GLN A 330 -0.76 9.49 -0.61
N VAL A 331 0.00 9.78 -1.66
CA VAL A 331 0.30 8.85 -2.74
C VAL A 331 1.79 8.58 -2.83
N PHE A 332 2.16 7.30 -2.86
CA PHE A 332 3.50 6.84 -3.20
C PHE A 332 3.40 5.96 -4.44
N ALA A 333 4.06 6.38 -5.50
CA ALA A 333 4.06 5.64 -6.76
C ALA A 333 5.47 5.29 -7.19
N THR A 334 5.67 4.09 -7.76
CA THR A 334 6.93 3.72 -8.38
C THR A 334 6.83 3.74 -9.89
N THR A 335 7.96 3.96 -10.54
CA THR A 335 8.11 3.82 -12.00
C THR A 335 9.56 3.47 -12.36
N HIS A 336 9.74 2.89 -13.53
CA HIS A 336 11.03 2.74 -14.20
C HIS A 336 11.06 3.44 -15.57
N SER A 337 9.98 4.14 -15.93
CA SER A 337 9.76 4.78 -17.23
C SER A 337 10.19 6.24 -17.23
N SER A 338 11.05 6.63 -18.16
CA SER A 338 11.42 8.03 -18.40
C SER A 338 10.21 8.87 -18.86
N ASP A 339 9.27 8.28 -19.59
CA ASP A 339 8.07 8.96 -20.06
C ASP A 339 7.14 9.29 -18.88
N CYS A 340 7.04 8.38 -17.91
CA CYS A 340 6.29 8.61 -16.68
C CYS A 340 6.89 9.75 -15.87
N ILE A 341 8.21 9.77 -15.69
CA ILE A 341 8.94 10.83 -14.98
C ILE A 341 8.77 12.18 -15.70
N SER A 342 8.89 12.20 -17.05
CA SER A 342 8.67 13.39 -17.85
C SER A 342 7.23 13.91 -17.71
N SER A 343 6.25 13.02 -17.72
CA SER A 343 4.83 13.35 -17.52
C SER A 343 4.56 13.92 -16.15
N PHE A 344 5.15 13.33 -15.10
CA PHE A 344 5.09 13.84 -13.73
C PHE A 344 5.73 15.22 -13.61
N SER A 345 6.93 15.44 -14.18
CA SER A 345 7.62 16.74 -14.20
C SER A 345 6.77 17.85 -14.81
N LYS A 346 6.07 17.57 -15.94
CA LYS A 346 5.16 18.52 -16.58
C LYS A 346 3.98 18.91 -15.70
N VAL A 347 3.45 18.01 -14.90
CA VAL A 347 2.36 18.30 -13.97
C VAL A 347 2.88 19.01 -12.72
N LEU A 348 4.03 18.60 -12.21
CA LEU A 348 4.71 19.23 -11.09
C LEU A 348 5.08 20.68 -11.37
N SER A 349 5.37 21.04 -12.62
CA SER A 349 5.74 22.41 -13.05
C SER A 349 4.66 23.46 -12.82
N ARG A 350 3.42 23.07 -12.53
CA ARG A 350 2.38 24.02 -12.13
C ARG A 350 2.68 24.55 -10.72
N LYS A 351 2.66 25.87 -10.52
CA LYS A 351 3.02 26.51 -9.23
C LYS A 351 2.28 25.92 -8.03
N THR A 352 1.03 25.52 -8.20
CA THR A 352 0.20 24.91 -7.14
C THR A 352 0.64 23.53 -6.74
N ASN A 353 1.44 22.84 -7.54
CA ASN A 353 1.82 21.44 -7.34
C ASN A 353 3.22 21.28 -6.71
N GLN A 354 4.05 22.32 -6.75
CA GLN A 354 5.46 22.23 -6.33
C GLN A 354 5.68 21.86 -4.87
N SER A 355 4.79 22.34 -3.98
CA SER A 355 4.88 22.09 -2.56
C SER A 355 4.27 20.75 -2.11
N ILE A 356 3.43 20.14 -2.96
CA ILE A 356 2.67 18.95 -2.59
C ILE A 356 3.23 17.65 -3.18
N ALA A 357 4.23 17.73 -4.06
CA ALA A 357 4.78 16.54 -4.68
C ALA A 357 6.31 16.56 -4.74
N LYS A 358 6.90 15.35 -4.72
CA LYS A 358 8.34 15.12 -4.80
C LYS A 358 8.67 13.98 -5.74
N TYR A 359 9.86 14.11 -6.34
CA TYR A 359 10.50 13.04 -7.08
C TYR A 359 11.72 12.54 -6.31
N ILE A 360 11.79 11.23 -6.12
CA ILE A 360 12.82 10.55 -5.35
C ILE A 360 13.43 9.47 -6.23
N ARG A 361 14.76 9.48 -6.39
CA ARG A 361 15.48 8.46 -7.12
C ARG A 361 16.28 7.60 -6.16
N LEU A 362 16.07 6.29 -6.22
CA LEU A 362 16.89 5.31 -5.51
C LEU A 362 18.11 4.93 -6.36
N GLU A 363 19.29 5.04 -5.77
CA GLU A 363 20.56 4.71 -6.42
C GLU A 363 21.42 3.85 -5.52
N SER A 364 22.28 3.02 -6.14
CA SER A 364 23.32 2.30 -5.41
C SER A 364 24.62 3.10 -5.43
N LYS A 365 25.08 3.50 -4.25
CA LYS A 365 26.38 4.18 -4.07
C LYS A 365 27.23 3.39 -3.08
N ALA A 366 28.39 2.92 -3.52
CA ALA A 366 29.31 2.13 -2.70
C ALA A 366 28.64 0.92 -2.00
N GLY A 367 27.73 0.22 -2.69
CA GLY A 367 27.02 -0.94 -2.17
C GLY A 367 25.86 -0.63 -1.22
N LYS A 368 25.55 0.65 -0.99
CA LYS A 368 24.38 1.09 -0.21
C LYS A 368 23.36 1.77 -1.12
N ILE A 369 22.09 1.61 -0.79
CA ILE A 369 21.03 2.33 -1.49
C ILE A 369 20.85 3.70 -0.82
N VAL A 370 20.80 4.73 -1.64
CA VAL A 370 20.58 6.11 -1.23
C VAL A 370 19.36 6.68 -1.98
N ALA A 371 18.64 7.57 -1.34
CA ALA A 371 17.55 8.33 -1.94
C ALA A 371 18.07 9.73 -2.31
N ASN A 372 18.00 10.08 -3.59
CA ASN A 372 18.27 11.41 -4.06
C ASN A 372 16.93 12.10 -4.33
N GLU A 373 16.65 13.19 -3.62
CA GLU A 373 15.50 14.04 -3.89
C GLU A 373 15.85 15.06 -4.97
N TYR A 374 14.92 15.28 -5.88
CA TYR A 374 15.05 16.32 -6.91
C TYR A 374 13.95 17.34 -6.71
N ASN A 375 14.34 18.61 -6.63
CA ASN A 375 13.40 19.70 -6.75
C ASN A 375 12.91 19.82 -8.20
N GLN A 376 11.92 20.69 -8.43
CA GLN A 376 11.32 20.82 -9.76
C GLN A 376 12.32 21.30 -10.82
N GLU A 377 13.21 22.24 -10.47
CA GLU A 377 14.18 22.80 -11.44
C GLU A 377 15.20 21.74 -11.84
N GLU A 378 15.72 21.01 -10.87
CA GLU A 378 16.64 19.87 -11.08
C GLU A 378 15.97 18.78 -11.93
N LEU A 379 14.73 18.42 -11.63
CA LEU A 379 13.99 17.42 -12.39
C LEU A 379 13.75 17.86 -13.84
N ASN A 380 13.42 19.12 -14.05
CA ASN A 380 13.23 19.68 -15.41
C ASN A 380 14.53 19.63 -16.21
N ILE A 381 15.68 19.98 -15.60
CA ILE A 381 16.99 19.94 -16.25
C ILE A 381 17.32 18.48 -16.63
N VAL A 382 17.15 17.56 -15.72
CA VAL A 382 17.46 16.15 -15.91
C VAL A 382 16.59 15.54 -17.02
N VAL A 383 15.31 15.86 -17.06
CA VAL A 383 14.37 15.42 -18.10
C VAL A 383 14.73 16.07 -19.45
N ALA A 384 15.05 17.37 -19.49
CA ALA A 384 15.39 18.07 -20.73
C ALA A 384 16.69 17.60 -21.37
N GLN A 385 17.67 17.20 -20.56
CA GLN A 385 18.97 16.73 -21.01
C GLN A 385 19.00 15.22 -21.30
N ASN A 386 17.88 14.50 -21.20
CA ASN A 386 17.80 13.04 -21.34
C ASN A 386 18.86 12.32 -20.47
N ILE A 387 19.21 12.91 -19.32
CA ILE A 387 20.09 12.24 -18.35
C ILE A 387 19.36 10.99 -17.88
N GLU A 388 20.06 9.85 -17.90
CA GLU A 388 19.47 8.57 -17.48
C GLU A 388 18.93 8.66 -16.04
N ILE A 389 17.59 8.73 -15.91
CA ILE A 389 16.88 8.87 -14.62
C ILE A 389 16.34 7.52 -14.14
N ARG A 390 16.66 6.45 -14.86
CA ARG A 390 16.15 5.08 -14.58
C ARG A 390 16.91 4.41 -13.47
#